data_70d89719ca42f4560a0058e35676f293
#
_entry.id   70d89719ca42f4560a0058e35676f293
#
_cell.length_a   1.000
_cell.length_b   1.000
_cell.length_c   1.000
_cell.angle_alpha   90.00
_cell.angle_beta   90.00
_cell.angle_gamma   90.00
#
_symmetry.space_group_name_H-M   'P 1'
#
loop_
_entity.id
_entity.type
_entity.pdbx_description
1 polymer ?
#
loop_
_entity_poly.entity_id
_entity_poly.type
_entity_poly.pdbx_seq_one_letter_code
_entity_poly.pdbx_strand_id
1 'polypeptide(L)'
;MPQAKERETETKERSEETKPRREKGTGTLWKKENGTWMGRVDIGRNAEGKRKYKNFSGKTEAEVKRKIREYNKSSKHIDENKITVGAYIQNWLSTYKMGTIKLSSYDAIEKTLRNHIIPNIGMIQLQQLTSDDIQSLLLKLKKEDGYSYSTIKKVYDCLNAALLHATIKKDISENPMLLVKMLARSEFETKEIRYFSEDECALIIEECSRQYKTGKPIYQYADAYILMLNTGIRLGEAIGLKKTDWNKGESTLHIQRNIQSISKRDNSGNRVQGKQLVTNTTKTYSGDRIIPLNKAATEAIERLCEQHPDAENIICSSKGDMIPPERLERTFYRILKNVGISQAGLHSLRHTFASMLFKEEVDVKTISELLGHASIQITLNTYVHLIGKPKHTAVNKLDEKF
;
A
#
# COMPACT_ATOMS: atom_id res chain seq x y z
N MET A 1 29.40 32.58 77.42
CA MET A 1 28.69 33.85 77.16
C MET A 1 29.26 34.47 75.92
N PRO A 2 28.53 34.62 74.80
CA PRO A 2 27.69 35.81 74.61
C PRO A 2 26.34 35.51 73.94
N GLN A 3 25.45 36.33 74.25
CA GLN A 3 24.13 36.76 73.91
C GLN A 3 23.56 36.39 72.53
N ALA A 4 22.37 35.75 72.58
CA ALA A 4 21.43 35.58 71.45
C ALA A 4 20.73 36.91 71.15
N LYS A 5 20.68 37.28 69.89
CA LYS A 5 19.81 38.36 69.33
C LYS A 5 18.58 37.67 68.74
N GLU A 6 17.43 37.89 69.39
CA GLU A 6 16.09 37.61 68.84
C GLU A 6 15.86 38.53 67.63
N ARG A 7 15.45 37.93 66.53
CA ARG A 7 14.87 38.57 65.37
C ARG A 7 13.41 38.18 65.31
N GLU A 8 12.53 39.12 65.63
CA GLU A 8 11.11 39.06 65.36
C GLU A 8 10.89 38.95 63.84
N THR A 9 10.27 37.90 63.38
CA THR A 9 9.75 37.75 62.03
C THR A 9 8.26 37.97 62.04
N GLU A 10 7.83 39.16 61.58
CA GLU A 10 6.44 39.46 61.26
C GLU A 10 5.98 38.53 60.12
N THR A 11 5.11 37.60 60.46
CA THR A 11 4.34 36.77 59.52
C THR A 11 3.20 37.63 58.98
N LYS A 12 3.33 38.19 57.77
CA LYS A 12 2.22 38.71 56.99
C LYS A 12 1.39 37.55 56.48
N GLU A 13 0.26 37.27 57.11
CA GLU A 13 -0.81 36.43 56.53
C GLU A 13 -1.35 37.11 55.27
N ARG A 14 -0.95 36.62 54.10
CA ARG A 14 -1.63 36.86 52.83
C ARG A 14 -2.79 35.87 52.74
N SER A 15 -4.00 36.33 52.95
CA SER A 15 -5.23 35.62 52.59
C SER A 15 -5.23 35.40 51.07
N GLU A 16 -4.88 34.16 50.64
CA GLU A 16 -5.12 33.71 49.28
C GLU A 16 -6.64 33.54 49.08
N GLU A 17 -7.29 34.56 48.53
CA GLU A 17 -8.58 34.39 47.87
C GLU A 17 -8.45 33.36 46.73
N THR A 18 -8.83 32.10 46.98
CA THR A 18 -8.95 31.04 45.96
C THR A 18 -10.02 31.47 44.97
N LYS A 19 -9.57 32.01 43.81
CA LYS A 19 -10.45 32.28 42.68
C LYS A 19 -11.22 31.01 42.30
N PRO A 20 -12.54 31.05 42.16
CA PRO A 20 -13.35 29.87 41.87
C PRO A 20 -12.85 29.19 40.57
N ARG A 21 -12.69 27.87 40.63
CA ARG A 21 -12.26 27.05 39.50
C ARG A 21 -13.20 27.27 38.33
N ARG A 22 -12.68 27.82 37.20
CA ARG A 22 -13.47 28.10 35.99
C ARG A 22 -14.15 26.82 35.49
N GLU A 23 -15.42 26.93 35.09
CA GLU A 23 -16.14 25.82 34.46
C GLU A 23 -15.41 25.34 33.20
N LYS A 24 -15.29 24.02 33.05
CA LYS A 24 -14.70 23.41 31.86
C LYS A 24 -15.43 23.86 30.59
N GLY A 25 -14.70 24.37 29.60
CA GLY A 25 -15.27 24.78 28.29
C GLY A 25 -15.56 26.28 28.13
N THR A 26 -15.36 27.11 29.15
CA THR A 26 -15.63 28.59 29.07
C THR A 26 -14.53 29.35 28.31
N GLY A 27 -13.39 28.73 27.98
CA GLY A 27 -12.25 29.37 27.30
C GLY A 27 -11.56 30.44 28.13
N THR A 28 -10.59 31.12 27.54
CA THR A 28 -9.92 32.28 28.14
C THR A 28 -10.41 33.56 27.43
N LEU A 29 -10.84 34.55 28.17
CA LEU A 29 -11.33 35.84 27.66
C LEU A 29 -10.38 36.93 28.05
N TRP A 30 -10.13 37.89 27.16
CA TRP A 30 -9.34 39.11 27.42
C TRP A 30 -9.81 40.25 26.51
N LYS A 31 -9.53 41.47 26.91
CA LYS A 31 -9.83 42.68 26.13
C LYS A 31 -8.52 43.20 25.55
N LYS A 32 -8.48 43.50 24.26
CA LYS A 32 -7.34 44.16 23.61
C LYS A 32 -7.35 45.66 23.91
N GLU A 33 -6.21 46.34 23.75
CA GLU A 33 -6.09 47.80 23.93
C GLU A 33 -7.02 48.61 23.04
N ASN A 34 -7.34 48.10 21.85
CA ASN A 34 -8.29 48.70 20.92
C ASN A 34 -9.76 48.47 21.31
N GLY A 35 -10.04 47.98 22.52
CA GLY A 35 -11.40 47.80 23.04
C GLY A 35 -12.08 46.49 22.60
N THR A 36 -11.51 45.72 21.66
CA THR A 36 -12.10 44.48 21.15
C THR A 36 -11.94 43.32 22.16
N TRP A 37 -13.04 42.65 22.45
CA TRP A 37 -12.99 41.42 23.26
C TRP A 37 -12.53 40.21 22.45
N MET A 38 -11.67 39.46 23.05
CA MET A 38 -11.14 38.21 22.49
C MET A 38 -11.45 37.04 23.39
N GLY A 39 -11.71 35.89 22.78
CA GLY A 39 -11.86 34.62 23.48
C GLY A 39 -11.05 33.55 22.81
N ARG A 40 -10.52 32.60 23.58
CA ARG A 40 -9.72 31.48 23.08
C ARG A 40 -10.19 30.17 23.72
N VAL A 41 -10.51 29.18 22.91
CA VAL A 41 -10.84 27.81 23.33
C VAL A 41 -9.75 26.88 22.89
N ASP A 42 -9.30 26.02 23.80
CA ASP A 42 -8.35 24.94 23.47
C ASP A 42 -9.09 23.88 22.64
N ILE A 43 -8.62 23.65 21.43
CA ILE A 43 -9.19 22.68 20.48
C ILE A 43 -8.26 21.49 20.26
N GLY A 44 -7.27 21.25 21.17
CA GLY A 44 -6.38 20.11 21.22
C GLY A 44 -4.96 20.35 20.72
N ARG A 45 -4.35 19.38 20.04
CA ARG A 45 -2.95 19.44 19.62
C ARG A 45 -2.84 19.22 18.10
N ASN A 46 -1.85 19.86 17.48
CA ASN A 46 -1.50 19.62 16.08
C ASN A 46 -0.63 18.35 15.91
N ALA A 47 -0.25 18.04 14.67
CA ALA A 47 0.60 16.87 14.34
C ALA A 47 1.95 16.84 15.10
N GLU A 48 2.45 18.03 15.47
CA GLU A 48 3.71 18.23 16.22
C GLU A 48 3.51 18.17 17.76
N GLY A 49 2.31 17.87 18.24
CA GLY A 49 1.97 17.82 19.66
C GLY A 49 1.75 19.19 20.33
N LYS A 50 1.81 20.33 19.61
CA LYS A 50 1.57 21.67 20.14
C LYS A 50 0.08 21.95 20.29
N ARG A 51 -0.32 22.66 21.36
CA ARG A 51 -1.72 23.03 21.58
C ARG A 51 -2.25 23.93 20.48
N LYS A 52 -3.42 23.61 19.95
CA LYS A 52 -4.15 24.38 18.94
C LYS A 52 -5.32 25.10 19.60
N TYR A 53 -5.55 26.35 19.21
CA TYR A 53 -6.59 27.19 19.79
C TYR A 53 -7.47 27.75 18.69
N LYS A 54 -8.79 27.82 18.97
CA LYS A 54 -9.71 28.61 18.15
C LYS A 54 -9.98 29.96 18.85
N ASN A 55 -9.79 31.04 18.11
CA ASN A 55 -9.96 32.39 18.59
C ASN A 55 -11.32 32.94 18.14
N PHE A 56 -11.96 33.71 19.03
CA PHE A 56 -13.21 34.41 18.80
C PHE A 56 -13.03 35.88 19.12
N SER A 57 -13.68 36.76 18.36
CA SER A 57 -13.66 38.23 18.62
C SER A 57 -15.05 38.80 18.61
N GLY A 58 -15.24 39.87 19.36
CA GLY A 58 -16.52 40.60 19.45
C GLY A 58 -16.37 41.96 20.07
N LYS A 59 -17.40 42.82 19.90
CA LYS A 59 -17.41 44.15 20.49
C LYS A 59 -17.67 44.11 22.01
N THR A 60 -18.31 43.04 22.49
CA THR A 60 -18.62 42.86 23.91
C THR A 60 -18.20 41.47 24.40
N GLU A 61 -17.96 41.34 25.69
CA GLU A 61 -17.68 40.08 26.35
C GLU A 61 -18.82 39.07 26.17
N ALA A 62 -20.06 39.53 26.24
CA ALA A 62 -21.27 38.74 26.07
C ALA A 62 -21.34 38.12 24.64
N GLU A 63 -20.97 38.89 23.63
CA GLU A 63 -20.91 38.41 22.23
C GLU A 63 -19.88 37.30 22.06
N VAL A 64 -18.69 37.46 22.62
CA VAL A 64 -17.63 36.43 22.55
C VAL A 64 -18.04 35.18 23.33
N LYS A 65 -18.64 35.34 24.51
CA LYS A 65 -19.21 34.22 25.29
C LYS A 65 -20.31 33.50 24.51
N ARG A 66 -21.19 34.22 23.80
CA ARG A 66 -22.22 33.63 22.95
C ARG A 66 -21.61 32.80 21.83
N LYS A 67 -20.64 33.36 21.09
CA LYS A 67 -19.91 32.66 20.01
C LYS A 67 -19.21 31.39 20.51
N ILE A 68 -18.59 31.45 21.70
CA ILE A 68 -17.97 30.27 22.33
C ILE A 68 -19.04 29.24 22.71
N ARG A 69 -20.19 29.65 23.26
CA ARG A 69 -21.30 28.76 23.61
C ARG A 69 -21.91 28.09 22.37
N GLU A 70 -22.13 28.86 21.30
CA GLU A 70 -22.65 28.33 20.02
C GLU A 70 -21.67 27.30 19.42
N TYR A 71 -20.38 27.65 19.43
CA TYR A 71 -19.32 26.69 19.01
C TYR A 71 -19.31 25.43 19.86
N ASN A 72 -19.39 25.58 21.20
CA ASN A 72 -19.44 24.42 22.09
C ASN A 72 -20.74 23.61 21.97
N LYS A 73 -21.88 24.27 21.63
CA LYS A 73 -23.15 23.58 21.35
C LYS A 73 -23.10 22.76 20.05
N SER A 74 -22.57 23.32 19.00
CA SER A 74 -22.36 22.57 17.74
C SER A 74 -21.39 21.42 17.91
N SER A 75 -20.43 21.53 18.85
CA SER A 75 -19.46 20.48 19.18
C SER A 75 -19.99 19.43 20.19
N LYS A 76 -21.05 19.75 20.97
CA LYS A 76 -21.56 18.89 22.05
C LYS A 76 -22.41 17.69 21.64
N HIS A 77 -22.75 17.56 20.35
CA HIS A 77 -23.40 16.35 19.83
C HIS A 77 -22.41 15.28 19.38
N ILE A 78 -21.11 15.55 19.48
CA ILE A 78 -20.05 14.59 19.20
C ILE A 78 -19.50 14.21 20.56
N ASP A 79 -19.57 12.93 20.92
CA ASP A 79 -19.00 12.35 22.12
C ASP A 79 -17.61 12.95 22.36
N GLU A 80 -17.33 13.40 23.61
CA GLU A 80 -16.03 13.98 24.00
C GLU A 80 -14.87 12.96 23.93
N ASN A 81 -15.01 11.95 23.10
CA ASN A 81 -13.99 10.96 22.82
C ASN A 81 -12.80 11.65 22.16
N LYS A 82 -11.79 11.96 22.96
CA LYS A 82 -10.49 12.48 22.52
C LYS A 82 -9.70 11.47 21.68
N ILE A 83 -10.40 10.66 20.87
CA ILE A 83 -9.77 9.66 20.03
C ILE A 83 -8.94 10.36 18.95
N THR A 84 -7.72 9.91 18.77
CA THR A 84 -6.85 10.41 17.70
C THR A 84 -7.19 9.75 16.37
N VAL A 85 -6.83 10.40 15.27
CA VAL A 85 -6.96 9.85 13.90
C VAL A 85 -6.34 8.45 13.81
N GLY A 86 -5.13 8.28 14.32
CA GLY A 86 -4.44 6.99 14.31
C GLY A 86 -5.20 5.90 15.05
N ALA A 87 -5.65 6.19 16.28
CA ALA A 87 -6.41 5.24 17.09
C ALA A 87 -7.77 4.93 16.45
N TYR A 88 -8.46 5.94 15.88
CA TYR A 88 -9.73 5.73 15.19
C TYR A 88 -9.59 4.80 13.99
N ILE A 89 -8.63 5.09 13.10
CA ILE A 89 -8.49 4.32 11.86
C ILE A 89 -8.00 2.89 12.17
N GLN A 90 -7.14 2.70 13.18
CA GLN A 90 -6.76 1.35 13.63
C GLN A 90 -7.97 0.55 14.14
N ASN A 91 -8.80 1.18 14.97
CA ASN A 91 -10.04 0.55 15.46
C ASN A 91 -11.03 0.27 14.31
N TRP A 92 -11.22 1.23 13.39
CA TRP A 92 -12.02 1.02 12.19
C TRP A 92 -11.52 -0.17 11.36
N LEU A 93 -10.20 -0.27 11.13
CA LEU A 93 -9.61 -1.35 10.37
C LEU A 93 -9.84 -2.70 11.06
N SER A 94 -9.57 -2.81 12.37
CA SER A 94 -9.73 -4.06 13.12
C SER A 94 -11.18 -4.49 13.27
N THR A 95 -12.09 -3.55 13.53
CA THR A 95 -13.50 -3.86 13.80
C THR A 95 -14.31 -4.11 12.54
N TYR A 96 -14.11 -3.29 11.49
CA TYR A 96 -15.01 -3.30 10.31
C TYR A 96 -14.38 -3.90 9.06
N LYS A 97 -13.06 -4.09 9.01
CA LYS A 97 -12.37 -4.67 7.85
C LYS A 97 -11.84 -6.07 8.09
N MET A 98 -11.52 -6.42 9.34
CA MET A 98 -11.11 -7.79 9.67
C MET A 98 -12.23 -8.78 9.32
N GLY A 99 -11.90 -9.80 8.54
CA GLY A 99 -12.87 -10.82 8.12
C GLY A 99 -13.81 -10.41 6.96
N THR A 100 -13.95 -9.10 6.65
CA THR A 100 -14.79 -8.62 5.54
C THR A 100 -14.04 -8.47 4.23
N ILE A 101 -12.72 -8.32 4.28
CA ILE A 101 -11.82 -8.22 3.13
C ILE A 101 -10.76 -9.32 3.18
N LYS A 102 -10.11 -9.59 2.05
CA LYS A 102 -8.98 -10.53 2.00
C LYS A 102 -7.86 -10.09 2.96
N LEU A 103 -7.22 -11.04 3.65
CA LEU A 103 -6.12 -10.76 4.57
C LEU A 103 -4.97 -9.97 3.94
N SER A 104 -4.67 -10.21 2.65
CA SER A 104 -3.68 -9.44 1.90
C SER A 104 -4.07 -7.98 1.70
N SER A 105 -5.35 -7.69 1.47
CA SER A 105 -5.86 -6.32 1.38
C SER A 105 -5.82 -5.63 2.74
N TYR A 106 -6.18 -6.36 3.80
CA TYR A 106 -6.08 -5.88 5.17
C TYR A 106 -4.64 -5.50 5.52
N ASP A 107 -3.66 -6.38 5.23
CA ASP A 107 -2.23 -6.15 5.47
C ASP A 107 -1.71 -4.94 4.69
N ALA A 108 -2.17 -4.75 3.45
CA ALA A 108 -1.80 -3.59 2.64
C ALA A 108 -2.34 -2.27 3.23
N ILE A 109 -3.60 -2.25 3.71
CA ILE A 109 -4.18 -1.07 4.38
C ILE A 109 -3.45 -0.80 5.69
N GLU A 110 -3.22 -1.82 6.53
CA GLU A 110 -2.48 -1.69 7.79
C GLU A 110 -1.06 -1.14 7.57
N LYS A 111 -0.36 -1.60 6.53
CA LYS A 111 0.95 -1.09 6.14
C LYS A 111 0.88 0.38 5.73
N THR A 112 -0.13 0.76 4.96
CA THR A 112 -0.36 2.16 4.56
C THR A 112 -0.60 3.05 5.78
N LEU A 113 -1.43 2.61 6.70
CA LEU A 113 -1.70 3.27 7.97
C LEU A 113 -0.43 3.52 8.77
N ARG A 114 0.31 2.45 9.03
CA ARG A 114 1.50 2.49 9.89
C ARG A 114 2.64 3.31 9.29
N ASN A 115 2.85 3.21 7.97
CA ASN A 115 4.01 3.83 7.35
C ASN A 115 3.76 5.27 6.90
N HIS A 116 2.51 5.65 6.59
CA HIS A 116 2.24 6.92 5.94
C HIS A 116 1.24 7.81 6.71
N ILE A 117 0.22 7.23 7.35
CA ILE A 117 -0.85 8.02 7.99
C ILE A 117 -0.51 8.34 9.45
N ILE A 118 -0.26 7.29 10.26
CA ILE A 118 -0.01 7.45 11.70
C ILE A 118 1.19 8.35 12.01
N PRO A 119 2.35 8.22 11.33
CA PRO A 119 3.50 9.08 11.63
C PRO A 119 3.27 10.56 11.35
N ASN A 120 2.36 10.89 10.43
CA ASN A 120 2.16 12.27 9.99
C ASN A 120 0.97 12.96 10.67
N ILE A 121 -0.18 12.31 10.71
CA ILE A 121 -1.43 12.90 11.23
C ILE A 121 -2.09 12.07 12.35
N GLY A 122 -1.49 10.94 12.73
CA GLY A 122 -2.08 10.02 13.69
C GLY A 122 -2.34 10.59 15.08
N MET A 123 -1.60 11.62 15.50
CA MET A 123 -1.74 12.28 16.81
C MET A 123 -2.80 13.39 16.84
N ILE A 124 -3.31 13.80 15.68
CA ILE A 124 -4.39 14.81 15.60
C ILE A 124 -5.66 14.18 16.17
N GLN A 125 -6.44 14.95 16.94
CA GLN A 125 -7.77 14.51 17.38
C GLN A 125 -8.71 14.40 16.18
N LEU A 126 -9.49 13.32 16.09
CA LEU A 126 -10.35 13.02 14.94
C LEU A 126 -11.27 14.19 14.56
N GLN A 127 -11.88 14.84 15.56
CA GLN A 127 -12.80 15.98 15.37
C GLN A 127 -12.08 17.28 14.95
N GLN A 128 -10.76 17.30 14.96
CA GLN A 128 -9.93 18.48 14.63
C GLN A 128 -9.15 18.31 13.35
N LEU A 129 -9.21 17.12 12.76
CA LEU A 129 -8.59 16.86 11.47
C LEU A 129 -9.25 17.74 10.41
N THR A 130 -8.45 18.53 9.72
CA THR A 130 -8.91 19.43 8.66
C THR A 130 -8.56 18.91 7.28
N SER A 131 -9.22 19.43 6.26
CA SER A 131 -8.87 19.17 4.85
C SER A 131 -7.44 19.61 4.55
N ASP A 132 -6.98 20.71 5.16
CA ASP A 132 -5.63 21.25 4.96
C ASP A 132 -4.55 20.32 5.54
N ASP A 133 -4.80 19.67 6.68
CA ASP A 133 -3.89 18.69 7.26
C ASP A 133 -3.71 17.48 6.31
N ILE A 134 -4.81 17.02 5.71
CA ILE A 134 -4.78 15.88 4.77
C ILE A 134 -4.12 16.30 3.45
N GLN A 135 -4.48 17.47 2.90
CA GLN A 135 -3.87 17.96 1.65
C GLN A 135 -2.37 18.17 1.80
N SER A 136 -1.94 18.71 2.96
CA SER A 136 -0.51 18.87 3.30
C SER A 136 0.20 17.53 3.40
N LEU A 137 -0.42 16.51 3.98
CA LEU A 137 0.12 15.15 4.00
C LEU A 137 0.36 14.62 2.59
N LEU A 138 -0.62 14.72 1.68
CA LEU A 138 -0.47 14.21 0.31
C LEU A 138 0.66 14.94 -0.44
N LEU A 139 0.78 16.26 -0.25
CA LEU A 139 1.86 17.07 -0.83
C LEU A 139 3.22 16.71 -0.27
N LYS A 140 3.32 16.48 1.05
CA LYS A 140 4.55 16.03 1.71
C LYS A 140 5.01 14.69 1.15
N LEU A 141 4.11 13.69 1.10
CA LEU A 141 4.42 12.36 0.57
C LEU A 141 4.95 12.41 -0.88
N LYS A 142 4.50 13.39 -1.68
CA LYS A 142 5.01 13.59 -3.04
C LYS A 142 6.35 14.31 -3.05
N LYS A 143 6.43 15.49 -2.42
CA LYS A 143 7.54 16.43 -2.58
C LYS A 143 8.76 16.09 -1.72
N GLU A 144 8.55 15.67 -0.48
CA GLU A 144 9.61 15.40 0.48
C GLU A 144 10.01 13.92 0.47
N ASP A 145 9.02 13.02 0.47
CA ASP A 145 9.24 11.58 0.58
C ASP A 145 9.36 10.89 -0.79
N GLY A 146 9.04 11.56 -1.90
CA GLY A 146 9.19 11.04 -3.27
C GLY A 146 8.32 9.83 -3.61
N TYR A 147 7.19 9.62 -2.91
CA TYR A 147 6.31 8.48 -3.17
C TYR A 147 5.57 8.58 -4.50
N SER A 148 5.36 7.41 -5.13
CA SER A 148 4.61 7.30 -6.38
C SER A 148 3.13 7.65 -6.23
N TYR A 149 2.48 8.02 -7.35
CA TYR A 149 1.03 8.23 -7.42
C TYR A 149 0.23 7.09 -6.78
N SER A 150 0.60 5.83 -7.06
CA SER A 150 -0.11 4.65 -6.55
C SER A 150 -0.03 4.53 -5.02
N THR A 151 1.08 4.93 -4.41
CA THR A 151 1.25 4.93 -2.95
C THR A 151 0.40 6.03 -2.31
N ILE A 152 0.45 7.24 -2.86
CA ILE A 152 -0.34 8.38 -2.36
C ILE A 152 -1.84 8.11 -2.53
N LYS A 153 -2.24 7.52 -3.66
CA LYS A 153 -3.63 7.12 -3.87
C LYS A 153 -4.11 6.10 -2.83
N LYS A 154 -3.29 5.15 -2.41
CA LYS A 154 -3.65 4.22 -1.32
C LYS A 154 -3.87 4.94 0.01
N VAL A 155 -3.07 5.97 0.31
CA VAL A 155 -3.25 6.82 1.50
C VAL A 155 -4.57 7.57 1.41
N TYR A 156 -4.84 8.21 0.27
CA TYR A 156 -6.10 8.92 0.00
C TYR A 156 -7.31 8.01 0.14
N ASP A 157 -7.30 6.85 -0.51
CA ASP A 157 -8.42 5.89 -0.49
C ASP A 157 -8.66 5.35 0.94
N CYS A 158 -7.59 5.10 1.71
CA CYS A 158 -7.69 4.66 3.09
C CYS A 158 -8.33 5.73 4.00
N LEU A 159 -7.86 6.98 3.89
CA LEU A 159 -8.44 8.11 4.64
C LEU A 159 -9.88 8.35 4.24
N ASN A 160 -10.18 8.35 2.95
CA ASN A 160 -11.55 8.57 2.46
C ASN A 160 -12.52 7.53 3.00
N ALA A 161 -12.16 6.24 2.97
CA ALA A 161 -13.00 5.17 3.48
C ALA A 161 -13.21 5.26 5.00
N ALA A 162 -12.16 5.55 5.76
CA ALA A 162 -12.25 5.64 7.21
C ALA A 162 -13.02 6.88 7.70
N LEU A 163 -12.79 8.04 7.05
CA LEU A 163 -13.44 9.30 7.43
C LEU A 163 -14.90 9.35 6.95
N LEU A 164 -15.23 8.73 5.82
CA LEU A 164 -16.62 8.52 5.42
C LEU A 164 -17.37 7.69 6.46
N HIS A 165 -16.76 6.61 6.95
CA HIS A 165 -17.33 5.80 8.03
C HIS A 165 -17.52 6.63 9.31
N ALA A 166 -16.54 7.46 9.68
CA ALA A 166 -16.63 8.36 10.85
C ALA A 166 -17.80 9.35 10.74
N THR A 167 -18.04 9.87 9.54
CA THR A 167 -19.16 10.78 9.28
C THR A 167 -20.51 10.09 9.38
N ILE A 168 -20.65 8.90 8.77
CA ILE A 168 -21.88 8.09 8.83
C ILE A 168 -22.21 7.71 10.27
N LYS A 169 -21.19 7.34 11.04
CA LYS A 169 -21.32 6.99 12.47
C LYS A 169 -21.52 8.21 13.37
N LYS A 170 -21.40 9.44 12.83
CA LYS A 170 -21.47 10.70 13.55
C LYS A 170 -20.36 10.91 14.59
N ASP A 171 -19.21 10.26 14.41
CA ASP A 171 -18.00 10.50 15.20
C ASP A 171 -17.34 11.84 14.82
N ILE A 172 -17.60 12.34 13.60
CA ILE A 172 -17.28 13.70 13.11
C ILE A 172 -18.52 14.33 12.48
N SER A 173 -18.62 15.66 12.55
CA SER A 173 -19.77 16.41 12.00
C SER A 173 -19.73 16.50 10.47
N GLU A 174 -18.52 16.68 9.91
CA GLU A 174 -18.30 16.86 8.48
C GLU A 174 -17.12 16.02 8.02
N ASN A 175 -17.18 15.53 6.78
CA ASN A 175 -16.07 14.77 6.22
C ASN A 175 -15.00 15.72 5.68
N PRO A 176 -13.79 15.76 6.28
CA PRO A 176 -12.73 16.63 5.78
C PRO A 176 -12.22 16.24 4.39
N MET A 177 -12.50 15.03 3.91
CA MET A 177 -12.12 14.59 2.55
C MET A 177 -12.87 15.33 1.43
N LEU A 178 -14.00 15.99 1.72
CA LEU A 178 -14.81 16.68 0.70
C LEU A 178 -14.04 17.77 -0.05
N LEU A 179 -13.12 18.44 0.62
CA LEU A 179 -12.29 19.51 0.04
C LEU A 179 -10.89 19.05 -0.38
N VAL A 180 -10.51 17.82 -0.05
CA VAL A 180 -9.20 17.28 -0.40
C VAL A 180 -9.19 16.87 -1.87
N LYS A 181 -8.22 17.39 -2.62
CA LYS A 181 -8.02 17.02 -4.03
C LYS A 181 -6.91 15.99 -4.15
N MET A 182 -7.20 14.86 -4.79
CA MET A 182 -6.16 13.93 -5.19
C MET A 182 -5.24 14.58 -6.21
N LEU A 183 -3.94 14.40 -6.05
CA LEU A 183 -2.93 14.91 -6.97
C LEU A 183 -3.13 14.32 -8.37
N ALA A 184 -2.93 15.13 -9.42
CA ALA A 184 -3.08 14.65 -10.80
C ALA A 184 -1.99 13.63 -11.15
N ARG A 185 -2.35 12.57 -11.87
CA ARG A 185 -1.39 11.54 -12.30
C ARG A 185 -0.29 12.10 -13.21
N SER A 186 -0.60 13.12 -14.00
CA SER A 186 0.35 13.83 -14.88
C SER A 186 1.48 14.53 -14.12
N GLU A 187 1.29 14.77 -12.83
CA GLU A 187 2.33 15.37 -11.98
C GLU A 187 3.37 14.38 -11.44
N PHE A 188 3.27 13.11 -11.82
CA PHE A 188 4.18 12.04 -11.40
C PHE A 188 4.87 11.43 -12.61
N GLU A 189 6.15 11.10 -12.44
CA GLU A 189 6.88 10.36 -13.45
C GLU A 189 6.20 9.02 -13.74
N THR A 190 5.95 8.74 -14.99
CA THR A 190 5.46 7.44 -15.43
C THR A 190 6.67 6.54 -15.60
N LYS A 191 6.85 5.58 -14.70
CA LYS A 191 7.88 4.56 -14.89
C LYS A 191 7.53 3.73 -16.11
N GLU A 192 8.44 3.66 -17.06
CA GLU A 192 8.31 2.75 -18.20
C GLU A 192 8.23 1.29 -17.72
N ILE A 193 7.44 0.51 -18.42
CA ILE A 193 7.29 -0.91 -18.14
C ILE A 193 8.57 -1.60 -18.60
N ARG A 194 9.32 -2.13 -17.64
CA ARG A 194 10.56 -2.87 -17.92
C ARG A 194 10.23 -4.26 -18.45
N TYR A 195 10.70 -4.58 -19.62
CA TYR A 195 10.79 -5.94 -20.18
C TYR A 195 12.22 -6.18 -20.68
N PHE A 196 12.63 -7.42 -20.80
CA PHE A 196 13.97 -7.78 -21.25
C PHE A 196 14.00 -7.90 -22.76
N SER A 197 15.11 -7.45 -23.37
CA SER A 197 15.40 -7.71 -24.80
C SER A 197 15.70 -9.19 -25.03
N GLU A 198 15.75 -9.62 -26.28
CA GLU A 198 16.13 -11.00 -26.64
C GLU A 198 17.54 -11.33 -26.14
N ASP A 199 18.49 -10.39 -26.31
CA ASP A 199 19.87 -10.56 -25.81
C ASP A 199 19.90 -10.66 -24.28
N GLU A 200 19.15 -9.82 -23.58
CA GLU A 200 19.05 -9.89 -22.12
C GLU A 200 18.42 -11.21 -21.67
N CYS A 201 17.42 -11.71 -22.38
CA CYS A 201 16.83 -13.03 -22.12
C CYS A 201 17.85 -14.14 -22.30
N ALA A 202 18.65 -14.09 -23.39
CA ALA A 202 19.70 -15.07 -23.63
C ALA A 202 20.74 -15.08 -22.47
N LEU A 203 21.21 -13.92 -22.04
CA LEU A 203 22.12 -13.79 -20.89
C LEU A 203 21.51 -14.34 -19.58
N ILE A 204 20.24 -14.04 -19.32
CA ILE A 204 19.53 -14.56 -18.13
C ILE A 204 19.43 -16.09 -18.19
N ILE A 205 19.06 -16.66 -19.34
CA ILE A 205 18.92 -18.12 -19.52
C ILE A 205 20.28 -18.80 -19.39
N GLU A 206 21.34 -18.24 -20.00
CA GLU A 206 22.71 -18.75 -19.87
C GLU A 206 23.16 -18.77 -18.41
N GLU A 207 22.99 -17.64 -17.67
CA GLU A 207 23.35 -17.58 -16.26
C GLU A 207 22.52 -18.56 -15.41
N CYS A 208 21.23 -18.73 -15.72
CA CYS A 208 20.36 -19.71 -15.09
C CYS A 208 20.85 -21.15 -15.30
N SER A 209 21.45 -21.44 -16.45
CA SER A 209 21.94 -22.79 -16.83
C SER A 209 23.27 -23.17 -16.18
N ARG A 210 23.95 -22.23 -15.50
CA ARG A 210 25.25 -22.49 -14.88
C ARG A 210 25.17 -23.52 -13.77
N GLN A 211 26.19 -24.39 -13.77
CA GLN A 211 26.33 -25.45 -12.79
C GLN A 211 27.68 -25.39 -12.10
N TYR A 212 27.74 -25.93 -10.90
CA TYR A 212 29.01 -26.23 -10.22
C TYR A 212 29.74 -27.35 -10.94
N LYS A 213 31.05 -27.54 -10.68
CA LYS A 213 31.83 -28.65 -11.18
C LYS A 213 31.24 -30.03 -10.86
N THR A 214 30.36 -30.07 -9.86
CA THR A 214 29.64 -31.27 -9.41
C THR A 214 28.37 -31.57 -10.23
N GLY A 215 28.04 -30.76 -11.24
CA GLY A 215 26.80 -30.85 -12.03
C GLY A 215 25.56 -30.28 -11.34
N LYS A 216 25.67 -29.77 -10.09
CA LYS A 216 24.53 -29.17 -9.40
C LYS A 216 24.31 -27.74 -9.90
N PRO A 217 23.06 -27.29 -10.07
CA PRO A 217 22.76 -25.91 -10.48
C PRO A 217 23.26 -24.91 -9.44
N ILE A 218 23.83 -23.80 -9.91
CA ILE A 218 24.26 -22.69 -9.05
C ILE A 218 23.04 -21.98 -8.40
N TYR A 219 21.94 -21.94 -9.12
CA TYR A 219 20.68 -21.32 -8.69
C TYR A 219 19.59 -22.36 -8.56
N GLN A 220 19.20 -22.68 -7.35
CA GLN A 220 18.16 -23.67 -7.05
C GLN A 220 16.84 -23.45 -7.81
N TYR A 221 16.51 -22.18 -8.11
CA TYR A 221 15.23 -21.80 -8.72
C TYR A 221 15.40 -21.33 -10.18
N ALA A 222 16.50 -21.65 -10.86
CA ALA A 222 16.76 -21.22 -12.23
C ALA A 222 15.60 -21.57 -13.18
N ASP A 223 15.18 -22.84 -13.14
CA ASP A 223 14.09 -23.33 -13.99
C ASP A 223 12.74 -22.66 -13.72
N ALA A 224 12.51 -22.12 -12.51
CA ALA A 224 11.32 -21.35 -12.22
C ALA A 224 11.27 -20.03 -13.02
N TYR A 225 12.43 -19.39 -13.26
CA TYR A 225 12.49 -18.17 -14.08
C TYR A 225 12.30 -18.47 -15.55
N ILE A 226 12.85 -19.58 -16.03
CA ILE A 226 12.64 -20.09 -17.40
C ILE A 226 11.16 -20.37 -17.62
N LEU A 227 10.50 -21.06 -16.68
CA LEU A 227 9.08 -21.33 -16.71
C LEU A 227 8.26 -20.02 -16.73
N MET A 228 8.57 -19.06 -15.84
CA MET A 228 7.87 -17.78 -15.80
C MET A 228 8.05 -16.94 -17.07
N LEU A 229 9.24 -16.98 -17.67
CA LEU A 229 9.53 -16.29 -18.93
C LEU A 229 8.73 -16.87 -20.11
N ASN A 230 8.49 -18.19 -20.11
CA ASN A 230 7.82 -18.89 -21.20
C ASN A 230 6.30 -19.08 -21.00
N THR A 231 5.74 -18.67 -19.84
CA THR A 231 4.31 -18.81 -19.53
C THR A 231 3.65 -17.53 -19.10
N GLY A 232 4.43 -16.50 -18.76
CA GLY A 232 3.93 -15.23 -18.26
C GLY A 232 3.17 -15.31 -16.93
N ILE A 233 3.26 -16.40 -16.18
CA ILE A 233 2.60 -16.56 -14.87
C ILE A 233 3.13 -15.56 -13.84
N ARG A 234 2.27 -15.17 -12.89
CA ARG A 234 2.68 -14.27 -11.79
C ARG A 234 3.53 -15.03 -10.77
N LEU A 235 4.40 -14.31 -10.05
CA LEU A 235 5.24 -14.88 -8.99
C LEU A 235 4.45 -15.74 -7.99
N GLY A 236 3.32 -15.23 -7.50
CA GLY A 236 2.49 -15.97 -6.56
C GLY A 236 1.78 -17.18 -7.17
N GLU A 237 1.49 -17.14 -8.48
CA GLU A 237 0.97 -18.30 -9.23
C GLU A 237 2.06 -19.36 -9.37
N ALA A 238 3.29 -18.95 -9.74
CA ALA A 238 4.44 -19.86 -9.85
C ALA A 238 4.71 -20.62 -8.55
N ILE A 239 4.74 -19.94 -7.40
CA ILE A 239 4.95 -20.57 -6.09
C ILE A 239 3.78 -21.49 -5.71
N GLY A 240 2.58 -21.18 -6.18
CA GLY A 240 1.37 -21.96 -5.92
C GLY A 240 1.22 -23.22 -6.76
N LEU A 241 2.13 -23.47 -7.72
CA LEU A 241 2.04 -24.62 -8.60
C LEU A 241 2.28 -25.93 -7.86
N LYS A 242 1.38 -26.88 -8.07
CA LYS A 242 1.50 -28.27 -7.63
C LYS A 242 1.76 -29.18 -8.82
N LYS A 243 2.36 -30.35 -8.59
CA LYS A 243 2.59 -31.35 -9.65
C LYS A 243 1.29 -31.80 -10.32
N THR A 244 0.19 -31.81 -9.58
CA THR A 244 -1.14 -32.13 -10.10
C THR A 244 -1.72 -31.08 -11.07
N ASP A 245 -1.13 -29.89 -11.13
CA ASP A 245 -1.55 -28.83 -12.06
C ASP A 245 -0.91 -29.01 -13.45
N TRP A 246 0.09 -29.84 -13.58
CA TRP A 246 0.78 -30.10 -14.82
C TRP A 246 0.24 -31.36 -15.51
N ASN A 247 -0.38 -31.18 -16.67
CA ASN A 247 -0.75 -32.31 -17.55
C ASN A 247 0.38 -32.56 -18.56
N LYS A 248 1.20 -33.56 -18.27
CA LYS A 248 2.34 -33.91 -19.12
C LYS A 248 1.91 -34.41 -20.51
N GLY A 249 0.79 -35.13 -20.61
CA GLY A 249 0.29 -35.67 -21.87
C GLY A 249 -0.16 -34.62 -22.87
N GLU A 250 -0.78 -33.54 -22.36
CA GLU A 250 -1.27 -32.45 -23.17
C GLU A 250 -0.29 -31.27 -23.22
N SER A 251 0.83 -31.32 -22.49
CA SER A 251 1.79 -30.22 -22.31
C SER A 251 1.08 -28.92 -21.87
N THR A 252 0.23 -29.02 -20.83
CA THR A 252 -0.51 -27.88 -20.30
C THR A 252 -0.31 -27.69 -18.79
N LEU A 253 -0.48 -26.45 -18.34
CA LEU A 253 -0.35 -26.06 -16.95
C LEU A 253 -1.61 -25.34 -16.49
N HIS A 254 -2.26 -25.85 -15.43
CA HIS A 254 -3.47 -25.26 -14.86
C HIS A 254 -3.14 -24.28 -13.72
N ILE A 255 -3.46 -23.02 -13.88
CA ILE A 255 -3.21 -21.96 -12.88
C ILE A 255 -4.48 -21.78 -12.05
N GLN A 256 -4.46 -22.20 -10.78
CA GLN A 256 -5.62 -22.19 -9.88
C GLN A 256 -5.39 -21.40 -8.61
N ARG A 257 -4.13 -21.12 -8.25
CA ARG A 257 -3.74 -20.58 -6.95
C ARG A 257 -2.76 -19.44 -7.08
N ASN A 258 -2.81 -18.54 -6.10
CA ASN A 258 -1.86 -17.45 -5.96
C ASN A 258 -1.41 -17.33 -4.50
N ILE A 259 -0.13 -17.51 -4.25
CA ILE A 259 0.47 -17.41 -2.93
C ILE A 259 0.93 -15.99 -2.67
N GLN A 260 0.60 -15.49 -1.50
CA GLN A 260 1.03 -14.16 -1.03
C GLN A 260 1.68 -14.27 0.35
N SER A 261 2.72 -13.48 0.55
CA SER A 261 3.39 -13.32 1.85
C SER A 261 2.81 -12.11 2.56
N ILE A 262 2.18 -12.31 3.71
CA ILE A 262 1.56 -11.27 4.52
C ILE A 262 2.16 -11.27 5.94
N SER A 263 1.91 -10.22 6.70
CA SER A 263 2.31 -10.16 8.10
C SER A 263 1.66 -11.28 8.91
N LYS A 264 2.45 -11.96 9.76
CA LYS A 264 1.92 -12.96 10.68
C LYS A 264 1.04 -12.31 11.75
N ARG A 265 -0.04 -12.99 12.16
CA ARG A 265 -1.00 -12.51 13.16
C ARG A 265 -1.19 -13.53 14.26
N ASP A 266 -1.48 -13.04 15.46
CA ASP A 266 -1.92 -13.87 16.58
C ASP A 266 -3.41 -14.25 16.45
N ASN A 267 -3.91 -15.04 17.39
CA ASN A 267 -5.31 -15.48 17.43
C ASN A 267 -6.31 -14.31 17.59
N SER A 268 -5.86 -13.18 18.10
CA SER A 268 -6.65 -11.95 18.24
C SER A 268 -6.61 -11.07 16.99
N GLY A 269 -5.88 -11.49 15.93
CA GLY A 269 -5.72 -10.75 14.69
C GLY A 269 -4.64 -9.66 14.72
N ASN A 270 -3.92 -9.48 15.84
CA ASN A 270 -2.86 -8.50 15.93
C ASN A 270 -1.63 -8.98 15.17
N ARG A 271 -0.94 -8.03 14.55
CA ARG A 271 0.31 -8.32 13.86
C ARG A 271 1.40 -8.72 14.86
N VAL A 272 2.06 -9.85 14.57
CA VAL A 272 3.24 -10.32 15.30
C VAL A 272 4.46 -10.33 14.38
N GLN A 273 5.64 -10.58 14.95
CA GLN A 273 6.87 -10.66 14.17
C GLN A 273 6.83 -11.83 13.19
N GLY A 274 7.30 -11.59 11.97
CA GLY A 274 7.37 -12.59 10.90
C GLY A 274 6.31 -12.41 9.83
N LYS A 275 6.36 -13.34 8.87
CA LYS A 275 5.43 -13.42 7.75
C LYS A 275 4.80 -14.81 7.69
N GLN A 276 3.64 -14.89 7.07
CA GLN A 276 2.96 -16.15 6.75
C GLN A 276 2.55 -16.18 5.29
N LEU A 277 2.52 -17.35 4.70
CA LEU A 277 2.05 -17.56 3.35
C LEU A 277 0.54 -17.81 3.37
N VAL A 278 -0.16 -17.15 2.49
CA VAL A 278 -1.62 -17.31 2.32
C VAL A 278 -1.90 -17.72 0.89
N THR A 279 -2.60 -18.82 0.75
CA THR A 279 -3.11 -19.30 -0.53
C THR A 279 -4.42 -18.60 -0.83
N ASN A 280 -4.45 -17.83 -1.90
CA ASN A 280 -5.66 -17.28 -2.46
C ASN A 280 -6.05 -18.12 -3.68
N THR A 281 -7.25 -18.67 -3.68
CA THR A 281 -7.83 -19.22 -4.90
C THR A 281 -8.07 -18.09 -5.89
N THR A 282 -7.83 -18.35 -7.18
CA THR A 282 -8.15 -17.41 -8.25
C THR A 282 -9.67 -17.26 -8.34
N LYS A 283 -10.26 -16.32 -7.59
CA LYS A 283 -11.72 -16.09 -7.53
C LYS A 283 -12.31 -15.43 -8.78
N THR A 284 -11.49 -15.02 -9.71
CA THR A 284 -11.94 -14.44 -10.98
C THR A 284 -11.82 -15.51 -12.06
N TYR A 285 -12.84 -15.62 -12.90
CA TYR A 285 -12.87 -16.51 -14.07
C TYR A 285 -11.59 -16.40 -14.92
N SER A 286 -11.02 -15.21 -15.00
CA SER A 286 -9.76 -14.92 -15.70
C SER A 286 -8.48 -15.40 -14.99
N GLY A 287 -8.55 -15.71 -13.71
CA GLY A 287 -7.40 -16.19 -12.94
C GLY A 287 -7.24 -17.70 -12.99
N ASP A 288 -8.33 -18.43 -13.19
CA ASP A 288 -8.37 -19.87 -13.38
C ASP A 288 -8.23 -20.14 -14.89
N ARG A 289 -7.09 -20.65 -15.31
CA ARG A 289 -6.76 -20.80 -16.72
C ARG A 289 -5.79 -21.94 -16.98
N ILE A 290 -5.88 -22.52 -18.16
CA ILE A 290 -4.92 -23.51 -18.67
C ILE A 290 -3.99 -22.80 -19.66
N ILE A 291 -2.68 -22.98 -19.48
CA ILE A 291 -1.64 -22.43 -20.34
C ILE A 291 -0.96 -23.57 -21.07
N PRO A 292 -0.91 -23.57 -22.43
CA PRO A 292 -0.08 -24.51 -23.17
C PRO A 292 1.41 -24.22 -22.92
N LEU A 293 2.20 -25.28 -22.80
CA LEU A 293 3.63 -25.19 -22.55
C LEU A 293 4.42 -25.42 -23.85
N ASN A 294 5.36 -24.52 -24.14
CA ASN A 294 6.37 -24.75 -25.15
C ASN A 294 7.46 -25.71 -24.61
N LYS A 295 8.38 -26.15 -25.48
CA LYS A 295 9.45 -27.08 -25.13
C LYS A 295 10.28 -26.58 -23.93
N ALA A 296 10.69 -25.33 -23.91
CA ALA A 296 11.52 -24.78 -22.85
C ALA A 296 10.79 -24.75 -21.48
N ALA A 297 9.49 -24.43 -21.46
CA ALA A 297 8.68 -24.49 -20.25
C ALA A 297 8.47 -25.92 -19.76
N THR A 298 8.26 -26.87 -20.68
CA THR A 298 8.10 -28.31 -20.35
C THR A 298 9.37 -28.85 -19.73
N GLU A 299 10.52 -28.63 -20.36
CA GLU A 299 11.82 -29.05 -19.82
C GLU A 299 12.13 -28.42 -18.45
N ALA A 300 11.80 -27.14 -18.28
CA ALA A 300 11.98 -26.46 -17.00
C ALA A 300 11.12 -27.06 -15.87
N ILE A 301 9.86 -27.41 -16.17
CA ILE A 301 8.96 -28.01 -15.18
C ILE A 301 9.39 -29.47 -14.86
N GLU A 302 9.89 -30.22 -15.83
CA GLU A 302 10.46 -31.57 -15.62
C GLU A 302 11.62 -31.49 -14.64
N ARG A 303 12.63 -30.64 -14.91
CA ARG A 303 13.79 -30.46 -14.02
C ARG A 303 13.40 -30.00 -12.61
N LEU A 304 12.41 -29.11 -12.47
CA LEU A 304 11.90 -28.70 -11.16
C LEU A 304 11.25 -29.86 -10.40
N CYS A 305 10.50 -30.73 -11.08
CA CYS A 305 9.88 -31.92 -10.48
C CYS A 305 10.90 -32.99 -10.07
N GLU A 306 11.94 -33.16 -10.88
CA GLU A 306 13.04 -34.12 -10.62
C GLU A 306 13.92 -33.73 -9.43
N GLN A 307 14.10 -32.40 -9.20
CA GLN A 307 14.86 -31.93 -8.04
C GLN A 307 14.23 -32.33 -6.69
N HIS A 308 12.91 -32.49 -6.63
CA HIS A 308 12.16 -32.85 -5.43
C HIS A 308 11.03 -33.82 -5.76
N PRO A 309 11.32 -35.11 -5.98
CA PRO A 309 10.33 -36.12 -6.45
C PRO A 309 9.12 -36.24 -5.51
N ASP A 310 9.35 -36.18 -4.21
CA ASP A 310 8.33 -36.40 -3.19
C ASP A 310 7.56 -35.11 -2.79
N ALA A 311 7.98 -33.96 -3.29
CA ALA A 311 7.29 -32.70 -2.97
C ALA A 311 6.00 -32.56 -3.77
N GLU A 312 4.95 -32.02 -3.12
CA GLU A 312 3.68 -31.70 -3.77
C GLU A 312 3.83 -30.47 -4.68
N ASN A 313 4.60 -29.46 -4.21
CA ASN A 313 4.81 -28.21 -4.92
C ASN A 313 5.95 -28.34 -5.93
N ILE A 314 5.77 -27.78 -7.14
CA ILE A 314 6.79 -27.77 -8.19
C ILE A 314 7.98 -26.90 -7.78
N ILE A 315 7.71 -25.72 -7.21
CA ILE A 315 8.72 -24.78 -6.74
C ILE A 315 8.73 -24.81 -5.21
N CYS A 316 9.70 -25.44 -4.62
CA CYS A 316 9.77 -25.68 -3.18
C CYS A 316 11.18 -25.50 -2.62
N SER A 317 11.30 -25.54 -1.30
CA SER A 317 12.58 -25.60 -0.60
C SER A 317 13.26 -26.96 -0.78
N SER A 318 14.51 -27.08 -0.36
CA SER A 318 15.22 -28.36 -0.32
C SER A 318 14.54 -29.45 0.54
N LYS A 319 13.58 -29.05 1.38
CA LYS A 319 12.77 -29.96 2.20
C LYS A 319 11.39 -30.24 1.62
N GLY A 320 11.08 -29.72 0.42
CA GLY A 320 9.75 -29.82 -0.19
C GLY A 320 8.72 -28.78 0.28
N ASP A 321 9.09 -27.90 1.22
CA ASP A 321 8.17 -26.90 1.73
C ASP A 321 7.95 -25.75 0.75
N MET A 322 6.77 -25.12 0.82
CA MET A 322 6.47 -23.90 0.08
C MET A 322 7.42 -22.75 0.48
N ILE A 323 7.88 -21.98 -0.49
CA ILE A 323 8.83 -20.90 -0.27
C ILE A 323 8.17 -19.52 -0.30
N PRO A 324 8.70 -18.54 0.46
CA PRO A 324 8.20 -17.17 0.39
C PRO A 324 8.63 -16.50 -0.94
N PRO A 325 7.77 -15.65 -1.54
CA PRO A 325 8.06 -14.94 -2.79
C PRO A 325 9.41 -14.21 -2.78
N GLU A 326 9.80 -13.65 -1.68
CA GLU A 326 11.04 -12.89 -1.51
C GLU A 326 12.31 -13.75 -1.75
N ARG A 327 12.19 -15.07 -1.64
CA ARG A 327 13.32 -15.97 -1.92
C ARG A 327 13.64 -16.03 -3.41
N LEU A 328 12.61 -16.13 -4.26
CA LEU A 328 12.78 -16.05 -5.71
C LEU A 328 13.28 -14.67 -6.13
N GLU A 329 12.65 -13.60 -5.63
CA GLU A 329 13.07 -12.23 -5.97
C GLU A 329 14.55 -12.00 -5.68
N ARG A 330 15.03 -12.38 -4.50
CA ARG A 330 16.44 -12.23 -4.12
C ARG A 330 17.40 -13.00 -5.02
N THR A 331 17.04 -14.23 -5.40
CA THR A 331 17.86 -15.04 -6.29
C THR A 331 17.87 -14.45 -7.70
N PHE A 332 16.74 -13.97 -8.19
CA PHE A 332 16.64 -13.33 -9.50
C PHE A 332 17.47 -12.03 -9.57
N TYR A 333 17.42 -11.19 -8.53
CA TYR A 333 18.28 -9.99 -8.46
C TYR A 333 19.77 -10.33 -8.51
N ARG A 334 20.18 -11.46 -7.92
CA ARG A 334 21.57 -11.94 -8.02
C ARG A 334 21.94 -12.35 -9.43
N ILE A 335 21.04 -13.04 -10.15
CA ILE A 335 21.21 -13.39 -11.57
C ILE A 335 21.39 -12.12 -12.41
N LEU A 336 20.46 -11.17 -12.33
CA LEU A 336 20.54 -9.91 -13.08
C LEU A 336 21.84 -9.15 -12.81
N LYS A 337 22.27 -9.09 -11.55
CA LYS A 337 23.54 -8.46 -11.16
C LYS A 337 24.74 -9.13 -11.80
N ASN A 338 24.76 -10.46 -11.86
CA ASN A 338 25.89 -11.23 -12.42
C ASN A 338 26.04 -11.03 -13.93
N VAL A 339 24.93 -10.85 -14.62
CA VAL A 339 24.94 -10.59 -16.09
C VAL A 339 24.96 -9.08 -16.44
N GLY A 340 25.10 -8.19 -15.44
CA GLY A 340 25.22 -6.75 -15.69
C GLY A 340 23.91 -6.08 -16.10
N ILE A 341 22.76 -6.74 -15.92
CA ILE A 341 21.45 -6.17 -16.24
C ILE A 341 20.94 -5.33 -15.04
N SER A 342 20.37 -4.15 -15.34
CA SER A 342 19.79 -3.31 -14.30
C SER A 342 18.68 -4.03 -13.54
N GLN A 343 18.58 -3.76 -12.22
CA GLN A 343 17.61 -4.42 -11.34
C GLN A 343 16.17 -4.25 -11.84
N ALA A 344 15.48 -5.37 -12.01
CA ALA A 344 14.08 -5.47 -12.39
C ALA A 344 13.35 -6.49 -11.53
N GLY A 345 12.07 -6.29 -11.26
CA GLY A 345 11.26 -7.25 -10.51
C GLY A 345 10.90 -8.47 -11.37
N LEU A 346 10.55 -9.59 -10.73
CA LEU A 346 10.12 -10.82 -11.43
C LEU A 346 8.91 -10.60 -12.36
N HIS A 347 8.11 -9.56 -12.11
CA HIS A 347 7.00 -9.21 -13.00
C HIS A 347 7.48 -8.79 -14.40
N SER A 348 8.74 -8.36 -14.55
CA SER A 348 9.35 -8.06 -15.85
C SER A 348 9.45 -9.31 -16.75
N LEU A 349 9.59 -10.53 -16.20
CA LEU A 349 9.55 -11.77 -17.01
C LEU A 349 8.19 -11.93 -17.69
N ARG A 350 7.10 -11.64 -16.98
CA ARG A 350 5.75 -11.65 -17.53
C ARG A 350 5.55 -10.57 -18.59
N HIS A 351 6.09 -9.36 -18.33
CA HIS A 351 6.07 -8.29 -19.33
C HIS A 351 6.86 -8.68 -20.59
N THR A 352 7.99 -9.36 -20.41
CA THR A 352 8.79 -9.88 -21.53
C THR A 352 8.01 -10.92 -22.33
N PHE A 353 7.39 -11.92 -21.68
CA PHE A 353 6.53 -12.91 -22.34
C PHE A 353 5.45 -12.22 -23.20
N ALA A 354 4.72 -11.28 -22.63
CA ALA A 354 3.69 -10.56 -23.34
C ALA A 354 4.27 -9.74 -24.54
N SER A 355 5.40 -9.05 -24.31
CA SER A 355 6.04 -8.25 -25.37
C SER A 355 6.55 -9.10 -26.52
N MET A 356 7.05 -10.31 -26.24
CA MET A 356 7.45 -11.26 -27.28
C MET A 356 6.25 -11.73 -28.09
N LEU A 357 5.14 -12.10 -27.45
CA LEU A 357 3.91 -12.50 -28.15
C LEU A 357 3.34 -11.36 -29.02
N PHE A 358 3.44 -10.11 -28.55
CA PHE A 358 3.05 -8.94 -29.36
C PHE A 358 3.96 -8.77 -30.58
N LYS A 359 5.27 -8.99 -30.45
CA LYS A 359 6.22 -8.96 -31.59
C LYS A 359 5.89 -10.04 -32.63
N GLU A 360 5.46 -11.20 -32.18
CA GLU A 360 5.03 -12.34 -33.01
C GLU A 360 3.60 -12.15 -33.55
N GLU A 361 3.03 -10.96 -33.45
CA GLU A 361 1.71 -10.61 -33.96
C GLU A 361 0.54 -11.43 -33.38
N VAL A 362 0.71 -12.07 -32.22
CA VAL A 362 -0.38 -12.76 -31.53
C VAL A 362 -1.46 -11.78 -31.12
N ASP A 363 -2.73 -12.13 -31.32
CA ASP A 363 -3.83 -11.24 -31.02
C ASP A 363 -3.94 -10.88 -29.52
N VAL A 364 -4.40 -9.69 -29.24
CA VAL A 364 -4.44 -9.14 -27.86
C VAL A 364 -5.34 -9.93 -26.94
N LYS A 365 -6.40 -10.56 -27.47
CA LYS A 365 -7.32 -11.38 -26.69
C LYS A 365 -6.63 -12.63 -26.21
N THR A 366 -5.96 -13.35 -27.08
CA THR A 366 -5.15 -14.54 -26.73
C THR A 366 -4.08 -14.21 -25.70
N ILE A 367 -3.34 -13.12 -25.89
CA ILE A 367 -2.36 -12.67 -24.89
C ILE A 367 -3.02 -12.37 -23.55
N SER A 368 -4.16 -11.69 -23.54
CA SER A 368 -4.93 -11.38 -22.32
C SER A 368 -5.39 -12.63 -21.59
N GLU A 369 -5.85 -13.65 -22.32
CA GLU A 369 -6.28 -14.94 -21.77
C GLU A 369 -5.12 -15.73 -21.17
N LEU A 370 -3.99 -15.84 -21.89
CA LEU A 370 -2.76 -16.48 -21.39
C LEU A 370 -2.24 -15.81 -20.11
N LEU A 371 -2.28 -14.49 -20.08
CA LEU A 371 -1.87 -13.72 -18.91
C LEU A 371 -2.91 -13.80 -17.75
N GLY A 372 -4.16 -14.15 -18.03
CA GLY A 372 -5.24 -14.11 -17.03
C GLY A 372 -5.52 -12.70 -16.54
N HIS A 373 -5.70 -11.76 -17.47
CA HIS A 373 -6.16 -10.42 -17.14
C HIS A 373 -7.70 -10.40 -17.03
N ALA A 374 -8.22 -9.69 -16.04
CA ALA A 374 -9.67 -9.58 -15.83
C ALA A 374 -10.39 -8.81 -16.96
N SER A 375 -9.64 -8.04 -17.75
CA SER A 375 -10.13 -7.28 -18.89
C SER A 375 -9.00 -7.12 -19.92
N ILE A 376 -9.34 -7.25 -21.18
CA ILE A 376 -8.44 -7.00 -22.32
C ILE A 376 -7.85 -5.59 -22.27
N GLN A 377 -8.58 -4.63 -21.69
CA GLN A 377 -8.14 -3.26 -21.52
C GLN A 377 -6.86 -3.16 -20.70
N ILE A 378 -6.63 -4.07 -19.76
CA ILE A 378 -5.38 -4.12 -18.98
C ILE A 378 -4.20 -4.41 -19.92
N THR A 379 -4.36 -5.38 -20.80
CA THR A 379 -3.35 -5.76 -21.82
C THR A 379 -3.10 -4.60 -22.78
N LEU A 380 -4.16 -4.01 -23.33
CA LEU A 380 -4.06 -2.87 -24.22
C LEU A 380 -3.33 -1.70 -23.55
N ASN A 381 -3.78 -1.26 -22.37
CA ASN A 381 -3.17 -0.12 -21.67
C ASN A 381 -1.70 -0.35 -21.31
N THR A 382 -1.33 -1.62 -21.07
CA THR A 382 0.03 -1.99 -20.68
C THR A 382 0.98 -2.04 -21.88
N TYR A 383 0.51 -2.54 -23.03
CA TYR A 383 1.35 -2.85 -24.18
C TYR A 383 0.99 -2.07 -25.45
N VAL A 384 0.12 -1.04 -25.36
CA VAL A 384 -0.31 -0.22 -26.51
C VAL A 384 0.85 0.37 -27.30
N HIS A 385 1.94 0.70 -26.63
CA HIS A 385 3.15 1.26 -27.27
C HIS A 385 3.90 0.26 -28.15
N LEU A 386 3.66 -1.06 -27.98
CA LEU A 386 4.23 -2.14 -28.79
C LEU A 386 3.33 -2.47 -30.01
N ILE A 387 2.06 -2.05 -29.99
CA ILE A 387 1.08 -2.34 -31.04
C ILE A 387 1.24 -1.41 -32.26
N GLY A 388 2.21 -0.51 -32.23
CA GLY A 388 2.42 0.53 -33.23
C GLY A 388 2.85 0.03 -34.61
N LYS A 389 1.95 -0.67 -35.32
CA LYS A 389 2.10 -0.71 -36.80
C LYS A 389 1.78 0.69 -37.34
N PRO A 390 2.65 1.25 -38.22
CA PRO A 390 2.31 2.48 -38.90
C PRO A 390 0.94 2.32 -39.57
N LYS A 391 0.04 3.27 -39.36
CA LYS A 391 -1.30 3.26 -39.98
C LYS A 391 -1.25 3.01 -41.49
N HIS A 392 -0.21 3.50 -42.15
CA HIS A 392 0.08 3.27 -43.56
C HIS A 392 0.26 1.78 -43.92
N THR A 393 1.02 1.02 -43.12
CA THR A 393 1.22 -0.43 -43.36
C THR A 393 -0.08 -1.23 -43.20
N ALA A 394 -0.97 -0.80 -42.30
CA ALA A 394 -2.25 -1.44 -42.12
C ALA A 394 -3.21 -1.18 -43.28
N VAL A 395 -3.20 0.03 -43.85
CA VAL A 395 -4.03 0.41 -45.02
C VAL A 395 -3.48 -0.21 -46.29
N ASN A 396 -2.18 -0.22 -46.49
CA ASN A 396 -1.53 -0.81 -47.67
C ASN A 396 -1.79 -2.31 -47.83
N LYS A 397 -2.16 -3.02 -46.76
CA LYS A 397 -2.64 -4.42 -46.87
C LYS A 397 -3.95 -4.59 -47.64
N LEU A 398 -4.70 -3.50 -47.83
CA LEU A 398 -5.92 -3.50 -48.68
C LEU A 398 -5.57 -3.41 -50.15
N ASP A 399 -4.45 -2.75 -50.52
CA ASP A 399 -3.99 -2.63 -51.92
C ASP A 399 -3.64 -3.98 -52.53
N GLU A 400 -3.32 -5.01 -51.72
CA GLU A 400 -3.06 -6.38 -52.15
C GLU A 400 -4.35 -7.17 -52.39
N LYS A 401 -5.54 -6.64 -52.00
CA LYS A 401 -6.82 -7.33 -52.08
C LYS A 401 -7.77 -6.76 -53.10
N PHE A 402 -7.51 -5.52 -53.56
CA PHE A 402 -8.30 -4.80 -54.54
C PHE A 402 -7.40 -4.41 -55.73
#